data_69a31e5ffbfee898a88a2cfcf5db3896
#
_entry.id   69a31e5ffbfee898a88a2cfcf5db3896
#
_cell.length_a   1.000
_cell.length_b   1.000
_cell.length_c   1.000
_cell.angle_alpha   90.00
_cell.angle_beta   90.00
_cell.angle_gamma   90.00
#
_symmetry.space_group_name_H-M   'P 1'
#
loop_
_entity.id
_entity.type
_entity.pdbx_description
1 polymer ?
#
loop_
_entity_poly.entity_id
_entity_poly.type
_entity_poly.pdbx_seq_one_letter_code
_entity_poly.pdbx_strand_id
1 'polypeptide(L)'
;MIENYTKELQRARQVSQQAIEKEYPNVLELLKLMDEYIVLLINRFENVSGIGEIDNYKLALIVSFIRSQLIISEHILNSELIEVTILERKQIELIARLSEIDKKTNNKESLHKLKGKTPNVGNGNVSENLKNMYGMFSEIAHSSKTEPFALFAENLDNDTIGYSVLPQYNSTNTIAALGNHIQLFFDFVIYMFSFQQAFIPNYSNDDDMEIINNLIEKGKLSKLSVFDRF
;
A
#
# COMPACT_ATOMS: atom_id res chain seq x y z
N MET A 1 10.65 -31.79 11.20
CA MET A 1 11.37 -30.60 10.62
C MET A 1 10.39 -29.55 10.11
N ILE A 2 9.45 -29.85 9.21
CA ILE A 2 8.46 -28.89 8.67
C ILE A 2 7.54 -28.32 9.76
N GLU A 3 7.07 -29.14 10.68
CA GLU A 3 6.21 -28.72 11.80
C GLU A 3 6.89 -27.73 12.76
N ASN A 4 8.20 -27.84 12.90
CA ASN A 4 9.00 -26.92 13.69
C ASN A 4 9.10 -25.54 13.02
N TYR A 5 9.32 -25.49 11.70
CA TYR A 5 9.41 -24.23 10.96
C TYR A 5 8.11 -23.42 11.04
N THR A 6 6.95 -24.07 10.86
CA THR A 6 5.65 -23.37 10.96
C THR A 6 5.44 -22.74 12.33
N LYS A 7 5.82 -23.42 13.41
CA LYS A 7 5.74 -22.87 14.78
C LYS A 7 6.71 -21.72 14.99
N GLU A 8 7.93 -21.82 14.47
CA GLU A 8 8.93 -20.76 14.53
C GLU A 8 8.50 -19.52 13.74
N LEU A 9 7.93 -19.71 12.56
CA LEU A 9 7.36 -18.61 11.77
C LEU A 9 6.22 -17.87 12.51
N GLN A 10 5.29 -18.63 13.08
CA GLN A 10 4.20 -18.03 13.87
C GLN A 10 4.73 -17.26 15.07
N ARG A 11 5.74 -17.82 15.77
CA ARG A 11 6.39 -17.13 16.89
C ARG A 11 7.09 -15.85 16.45
N ALA A 12 7.82 -15.87 15.33
CA ALA A 12 8.49 -14.70 14.79
C ALA A 12 7.49 -13.58 14.45
N ARG A 13 6.37 -13.91 13.80
CA ARG A 13 5.27 -12.97 13.52
C ARG A 13 4.67 -12.37 14.80
N GLN A 14 4.41 -13.18 15.82
CA GLN A 14 3.90 -12.69 17.11
C GLN A 14 4.89 -11.73 17.80
N VAL A 15 6.18 -12.05 17.77
CA VAL A 15 7.23 -11.16 18.32
C VAL A 15 7.24 -9.83 17.56
N SER A 16 7.14 -9.86 16.24
CA SER A 16 7.08 -8.65 15.41
C SER A 16 5.87 -7.78 15.75
N GLN A 17 4.68 -8.37 15.82
CA GLN A 17 3.45 -7.64 16.17
C GLN A 17 3.54 -7.00 17.55
N GLN A 18 4.03 -7.72 18.56
CA GLN A 18 4.20 -7.19 19.91
C GLN A 18 5.24 -6.05 19.96
N ALA A 19 6.32 -6.16 19.20
CA ALA A 19 7.33 -5.10 19.11
C ALA A 19 6.76 -3.84 18.47
N ILE A 20 6.02 -3.98 17.36
CA ILE A 20 5.36 -2.87 16.66
C ILE A 20 4.34 -2.17 17.58
N GLU A 21 3.47 -2.93 18.23
CA GLU A 21 2.45 -2.36 19.13
C GLU A 21 3.06 -1.63 20.32
N LYS A 22 4.17 -2.15 20.86
CA LYS A 22 4.90 -1.51 21.95
C LYS A 22 5.56 -0.20 21.53
N GLU A 23 6.13 -0.15 20.33
CA GLU A 23 6.85 1.02 19.83
C GLU A 23 5.91 2.07 19.22
N TYR A 24 4.87 1.61 18.52
CA TYR A 24 3.86 2.45 17.87
C TYR A 24 2.46 2.14 18.43
N PRO A 25 2.09 2.69 19.59
CA PRO A 25 0.77 2.46 20.17
C PRO A 25 -0.34 2.86 19.20
N ASN A 26 -1.44 2.12 19.22
CA ASN A 26 -2.61 2.30 18.35
C ASN A 26 -2.38 2.01 16.84
N VAL A 27 -1.19 1.60 16.41
CA VAL A 27 -0.94 1.31 14.98
C VAL A 27 -1.85 0.20 14.45
N LEU A 28 -2.15 -0.83 15.26
CA LEU A 28 -3.07 -1.91 14.87
C LEU A 28 -4.49 -1.37 14.60
N GLU A 29 -4.97 -0.49 15.47
CA GLU A 29 -6.28 0.14 15.31
C GLU A 29 -6.30 1.08 14.09
N LEU A 30 -5.21 1.83 13.86
CA LEU A 30 -5.07 2.68 12.69
C LEU A 30 -5.13 1.88 11.39
N LEU A 31 -4.34 0.82 11.25
CA LEU A 31 -4.34 -0.03 10.06
C LEU A 31 -5.72 -0.67 9.83
N LYS A 32 -6.37 -1.14 10.90
CA LYS A 32 -7.72 -1.69 10.80
C LYS A 32 -8.73 -0.65 10.29
N LEU A 33 -8.68 0.58 10.78
CA LEU A 33 -9.56 1.65 10.32
C LEU A 33 -9.28 2.04 8.86
N MET A 34 -8.02 2.07 8.45
CA MET A 34 -7.64 2.28 7.05
C MET A 34 -8.22 1.18 6.15
N ASP A 35 -8.10 -0.08 6.57
CA ASP A 35 -8.60 -1.23 5.83
C ASP A 35 -10.14 -1.25 5.75
N GLU A 36 -10.83 -0.94 6.84
CA GLU A 36 -12.29 -0.81 6.86
C GLU A 36 -12.78 0.31 5.95
N TYR A 37 -12.12 1.47 5.99
CA TYR A 37 -12.48 2.60 5.15
C TYR A 37 -12.26 2.33 3.66
N ILE A 38 -11.12 1.73 3.28
CA ILE A 38 -10.85 1.45 1.86
C ILE A 38 -11.81 0.42 1.27
N VAL A 39 -12.30 -0.53 2.09
CA VAL A 39 -13.37 -1.47 1.70
C VAL A 39 -14.70 -0.74 1.57
N LEU A 40 -15.00 0.23 2.45
CA LEU A 40 -16.20 1.05 2.33
C LEU A 40 -16.24 1.81 1.00
N LEU A 41 -15.12 2.34 0.52
CA LEU A 41 -15.04 3.07 -0.74
C LEU A 41 -15.51 2.23 -1.93
N ILE A 42 -15.17 0.95 -1.99
CA ILE A 42 -15.58 0.08 -3.11
C ILE A 42 -17.01 -0.43 -2.96
N ASN A 43 -17.49 -0.68 -1.74
CA ASN A 43 -18.84 -1.17 -1.50
C ASN A 43 -19.92 -0.16 -1.98
N ARG A 44 -19.58 1.12 -2.05
CA ARG A 44 -20.47 2.15 -2.60
C ARG A 44 -20.80 1.95 -4.09
N PHE A 45 -20.01 1.13 -4.81
CA PHE A 45 -20.24 0.81 -6.21
C PHE A 45 -21.10 -0.45 -6.45
N GLU A 46 -21.52 -1.18 -5.41
CA GLU A 46 -22.28 -2.43 -5.54
C GLU A 46 -23.58 -2.26 -6.34
N ASN A 47 -24.23 -1.09 -6.23
CA ASN A 47 -25.50 -0.81 -6.90
C ASN A 47 -25.37 0.13 -8.11
N VAL A 48 -24.15 0.46 -8.53
CA VAL A 48 -23.93 1.32 -9.70
C VAL A 48 -24.10 0.51 -10.97
N SER A 49 -25.05 0.86 -11.81
CA SER A 49 -25.34 0.21 -13.09
C SER A 49 -24.89 1.10 -14.28
N GLY A 50 -24.78 0.48 -15.46
CA GLY A 50 -24.47 1.21 -16.70
C GLY A 50 -23.01 1.63 -16.84
N ILE A 51 -22.09 1.03 -16.09
CA ILE A 51 -20.66 1.31 -16.13
C ILE A 51 -20.09 0.87 -17.48
N GLY A 52 -19.45 1.79 -18.18
CA GLY A 52 -18.77 1.53 -19.45
C GLY A 52 -17.52 0.65 -19.32
N GLU A 53 -16.99 0.15 -20.45
CA GLU A 53 -15.82 -0.74 -20.43
C GLU A 53 -14.57 -0.09 -19.80
N ILE A 54 -14.37 1.22 -20.02
CA ILE A 54 -13.24 1.97 -19.46
C ILE A 54 -13.34 2.01 -17.95
N ASP A 55 -14.51 2.36 -17.44
CA ASP A 55 -14.71 2.51 -15.99
C ASP A 55 -14.78 1.16 -15.29
N ASN A 56 -15.29 0.13 -15.96
CA ASN A 56 -15.21 -1.23 -15.44
C ASN A 56 -13.76 -1.71 -15.31
N TYR A 57 -12.88 -1.33 -16.25
CA TYR A 57 -11.46 -1.61 -16.11
C TYR A 57 -10.81 -0.81 -14.96
N LYS A 58 -11.20 0.47 -14.77
CA LYS A 58 -10.75 1.23 -13.59
C LYS A 58 -11.18 0.55 -12.29
N LEU A 59 -12.44 0.11 -12.19
CA LEU A 59 -12.93 -0.64 -11.01
C LEU A 59 -12.11 -1.90 -10.73
N ALA A 60 -11.73 -2.65 -11.75
CA ALA A 60 -10.86 -3.82 -11.59
C ALA A 60 -9.47 -3.45 -11.02
N LEU A 61 -8.89 -2.32 -11.46
CA LEU A 61 -7.63 -1.80 -10.92
C LEU A 61 -7.80 -1.33 -9.46
N ILE A 62 -8.90 -0.64 -9.16
CA ILE A 62 -9.27 -0.19 -7.81
C ILE A 62 -9.39 -1.39 -6.86
N VAL A 63 -10.13 -2.43 -7.25
CA VAL A 63 -10.24 -3.67 -6.45
C VAL A 63 -8.88 -4.33 -6.25
N SER A 64 -8.01 -4.33 -7.29
CA SER A 64 -6.66 -4.87 -7.17
C SER A 64 -5.82 -4.07 -6.16
N PHE A 65 -5.94 -2.73 -6.14
CA PHE A 65 -5.28 -1.86 -5.16
C PHE A 65 -5.76 -2.19 -3.74
N ILE A 66 -7.09 -2.23 -3.52
CA ILE A 66 -7.68 -2.51 -2.21
C ILE A 66 -7.21 -3.87 -1.68
N ARG A 67 -7.24 -4.91 -2.50
CA ARG A 67 -6.76 -6.23 -2.08
C ARG A 67 -5.28 -6.23 -1.69
N SER A 68 -4.43 -5.52 -2.42
CA SER A 68 -3.02 -5.39 -2.02
C SER A 68 -2.86 -4.58 -0.74
N GLN A 69 -3.67 -3.54 -0.52
CA GLN A 69 -3.69 -2.74 0.71
C GLN A 69 -3.91 -3.62 1.94
N LEU A 70 -4.97 -4.46 1.93
CA LEU A 70 -5.29 -5.37 3.03
C LEU A 70 -4.16 -6.36 3.32
N ILE A 71 -3.53 -6.88 2.26
CA ILE A 71 -2.40 -7.82 2.40
C ILE A 71 -1.16 -7.12 2.96
N ILE A 72 -0.87 -5.88 2.53
CA ILE A 72 0.27 -5.10 3.00
C ILE A 72 0.15 -4.83 4.51
N SER A 73 -1.02 -4.44 5.00
CA SER A 73 -1.27 -4.22 6.43
C SER A 73 -0.86 -5.44 7.26
N GLU A 74 -1.25 -6.63 6.83
CA GLU A 74 -0.86 -7.89 7.49
C GLU A 74 0.66 -8.15 7.41
N HIS A 75 1.27 -7.98 6.24
CA HIS A 75 2.71 -8.22 6.05
C HIS A 75 3.57 -7.25 6.86
N ILE A 76 3.18 -5.97 6.98
CA ILE A 76 3.90 -5.01 7.83
C ILE A 76 3.90 -5.50 9.28
N LEU A 77 2.73 -5.89 9.81
CA LEU A 77 2.61 -6.40 11.18
C LEU A 77 3.43 -7.66 11.43
N ASN A 78 3.64 -8.44 10.41
CA ASN A 78 4.45 -9.66 10.45
C ASN A 78 5.95 -9.42 10.17
N SER A 79 6.37 -8.17 9.88
CA SER A 79 7.73 -7.81 9.44
C SER A 79 8.19 -8.52 8.15
N GLU A 80 7.27 -8.81 7.26
CA GLU A 80 7.52 -9.41 5.94
C GLU A 80 7.75 -8.28 4.90
N LEU A 81 8.81 -7.50 5.12
CA LEU A 81 8.99 -6.18 4.48
C LEU A 81 9.36 -6.25 3.00
N ILE A 82 9.85 -7.37 2.51
CA ILE A 82 10.11 -7.55 1.07
C ILE A 82 8.80 -7.71 0.31
N GLU A 83 7.92 -8.54 0.83
CA GLU A 83 6.58 -8.74 0.31
C GLU A 83 5.81 -7.41 0.29
N VAL A 84 5.91 -6.64 1.38
CA VAL A 84 5.39 -5.26 1.45
C VAL A 84 5.90 -4.43 0.29
N THR A 85 7.21 -4.36 0.10
CA THR A 85 7.84 -3.51 -0.93
C THR A 85 7.40 -3.89 -2.35
N ILE A 86 7.26 -5.19 -2.63
CA ILE A 86 6.79 -5.68 -3.94
C ILE A 86 5.33 -5.27 -4.18
N LEU A 87 4.50 -5.38 -3.17
CA LEU A 87 3.08 -5.02 -3.25
C LEU A 87 2.89 -3.49 -3.34
N GLU A 88 3.64 -2.69 -2.59
CA GLU A 88 3.63 -1.23 -2.66
C GLU A 88 4.07 -0.74 -4.05
N ARG A 89 5.12 -1.34 -4.64
CA ARG A 89 5.49 -1.09 -6.03
C ARG A 89 4.33 -1.33 -6.98
N LYS A 90 3.62 -2.45 -6.79
CA LYS A 90 2.43 -2.78 -7.58
C LYS A 90 1.31 -1.74 -7.40
N GLN A 91 1.10 -1.22 -6.20
CA GLN A 91 0.12 -0.16 -5.95
C GLN A 91 0.46 1.13 -6.70
N ILE A 92 1.74 1.52 -6.74
CA ILE A 92 2.19 2.69 -7.53
C ILE A 92 1.89 2.48 -9.03
N GLU A 93 2.13 1.28 -9.56
CA GLU A 93 1.79 0.93 -10.94
C GLU A 93 0.27 1.02 -11.20
N LEU A 94 -0.57 0.63 -10.24
CA LEU A 94 -2.03 0.73 -10.35
C LEU A 94 -2.48 2.21 -10.37
N ILE A 95 -1.95 3.06 -9.48
CA ILE A 95 -2.23 4.51 -9.48
C ILE A 95 -1.79 5.13 -10.80
N ALA A 96 -0.59 4.80 -11.29
CA ALA A 96 -0.09 5.29 -12.57
C ALA A 96 -1.01 4.89 -13.72
N ARG A 97 -1.49 3.65 -13.74
CA ARG A 97 -2.42 3.15 -14.75
C ARG A 97 -3.78 3.85 -14.71
N LEU A 98 -4.33 4.09 -13.54
CA LEU A 98 -5.57 4.85 -13.37
C LEU A 98 -5.41 6.27 -13.93
N SER A 99 -4.32 6.97 -13.59
CA SER A 99 -4.00 8.30 -14.13
C SER A 99 -3.79 8.30 -15.66
N GLU A 100 -3.16 7.26 -16.21
CA GLU A 100 -3.01 7.14 -17.66
C GLU A 100 -4.35 6.97 -18.38
N ILE A 101 -5.27 6.20 -17.79
CA ILE A 101 -6.62 6.00 -18.35
C ILE A 101 -7.35 7.35 -18.38
N ASP A 102 -7.33 8.09 -17.27
CA ASP A 102 -8.00 9.39 -17.19
C ASP A 102 -7.45 10.41 -18.18
N LYS A 103 -6.14 10.40 -18.44
CA LYS A 103 -5.50 11.38 -19.35
C LYS A 103 -5.58 11.00 -20.83
N LYS A 104 -5.57 9.70 -21.16
CA LYS A 104 -5.27 9.24 -22.52
C LYS A 104 -6.37 8.38 -23.13
N THR A 105 -7.38 7.97 -22.36
CA THR A 105 -8.35 6.98 -22.81
C THR A 105 -9.72 7.61 -22.96
N ASN A 106 -10.18 7.77 -24.18
CA ASN A 106 -11.50 8.29 -24.52
C ASN A 106 -12.38 7.30 -25.29
N ASN A 107 -11.85 6.14 -25.67
CA ASN A 107 -12.56 5.09 -26.40
C ASN A 107 -11.92 3.70 -26.15
N LYS A 108 -12.62 2.65 -26.61
CA LYS A 108 -12.17 1.24 -26.44
C LYS A 108 -10.83 0.94 -27.10
N GLU A 109 -10.54 1.55 -28.25
CA GLU A 109 -9.29 1.30 -28.99
C GLU A 109 -8.09 1.86 -28.21
N SER A 110 -8.20 3.09 -27.67
CA SER A 110 -7.16 3.68 -26.82
C SER A 110 -6.93 2.87 -25.53
N LEU A 111 -8.00 2.36 -24.93
CA LEU A 111 -7.91 1.46 -23.78
C LEU A 111 -7.18 0.14 -24.13
N HIS A 112 -7.50 -0.48 -25.27
CA HIS A 112 -6.85 -1.71 -25.69
C HIS A 112 -5.34 -1.52 -25.90
N LYS A 113 -4.94 -0.42 -26.55
CA LYS A 113 -3.53 -0.06 -26.74
C LYS A 113 -2.80 0.17 -25.39
N LEU A 114 -3.51 0.64 -24.39
CA LEU A 114 -2.95 0.90 -23.06
C LEU A 114 -2.79 -0.38 -22.24
N LYS A 115 -3.77 -1.30 -22.29
CA LYS A 115 -3.76 -2.57 -21.55
C LYS A 115 -2.54 -3.44 -21.88
N GLY A 116 -2.03 -3.39 -23.10
CA GLY A 116 -0.87 -4.17 -23.54
C GLY A 116 0.50 -3.64 -23.12
N LYS A 117 0.56 -2.54 -22.35
CA LYS A 117 1.81 -1.87 -21.96
C LYS A 117 1.99 -1.88 -20.45
N THR A 118 3.24 -1.81 -20.00
CA THR A 118 3.57 -1.54 -18.60
C THR A 118 3.08 -0.13 -18.22
N PRO A 119 2.49 0.09 -17.04
CA PRO A 119 2.13 1.42 -16.56
C PRO A 119 3.34 2.36 -16.53
N ASN A 120 3.13 3.58 -17.00
CA ASN A 120 4.17 4.59 -16.98
C ASN A 120 4.11 5.39 -15.68
N VAL A 121 5.01 5.12 -14.76
CA VAL A 121 5.13 5.81 -13.48
C VAL A 121 5.67 7.24 -13.62
N GLY A 122 6.30 7.57 -14.77
CA GLY A 122 6.74 8.93 -15.10
C GLY A 122 5.64 9.82 -15.70
N ASN A 123 6.06 10.95 -16.29
CA ASN A 123 5.22 11.88 -17.05
C ASN A 123 4.03 12.47 -16.23
N GLY A 124 4.21 12.66 -14.93
CA GLY A 124 3.18 13.22 -14.06
C GLY A 124 1.97 12.29 -13.82
N ASN A 125 2.11 10.99 -14.07
CA ASN A 125 1.04 10.02 -13.77
C ASN A 125 0.96 9.68 -12.27
N VAL A 126 2.04 9.88 -11.55
CA VAL A 126 2.11 9.84 -10.09
C VAL A 126 2.88 11.05 -9.56
N SER A 127 2.79 11.33 -8.28
CA SER A 127 3.60 12.36 -7.62
C SER A 127 5.09 12.03 -7.71
N GLU A 128 5.97 13.05 -7.59
CA GLU A 128 7.42 12.81 -7.60
C GLU A 128 7.86 11.93 -6.43
N ASN A 129 7.19 12.04 -5.29
CA ASN A 129 7.43 11.16 -4.14
C ASN A 129 7.15 9.69 -4.48
N LEU A 130 5.99 9.36 -5.07
CA LEU A 130 5.67 8.00 -5.49
C LEU A 130 6.62 7.48 -6.57
N LYS A 131 7.09 8.34 -7.45
CA LYS A 131 8.09 7.97 -8.47
C LYS A 131 9.44 7.58 -7.83
N ASN A 132 9.88 8.33 -6.82
CA ASN A 132 11.10 8.01 -6.08
C ASN A 132 10.95 6.69 -5.31
N MET A 133 9.82 6.48 -4.62
CA MET A 133 9.49 5.20 -3.97
C MET A 133 9.52 4.04 -4.97
N TYR A 134 8.91 4.22 -6.15
CA TYR A 134 8.91 3.20 -7.19
C TYR A 134 10.33 2.82 -7.64
N GLY A 135 11.25 3.80 -7.75
CA GLY A 135 12.66 3.56 -8.06
C GLY A 135 13.31 2.63 -7.04
N MET A 136 13.21 2.97 -5.75
CA MET A 136 13.73 2.14 -4.65
C MET A 136 13.12 0.74 -4.63
N PHE A 137 11.81 0.63 -4.76
CA PHE A 137 11.10 -0.65 -4.74
C PHE A 137 11.45 -1.53 -5.95
N SER A 138 11.75 -0.91 -7.09
CA SER A 138 12.19 -1.64 -8.29
C SER A 138 13.56 -2.26 -8.10
N GLU A 139 14.47 -1.60 -7.41
CA GLU A 139 15.78 -2.15 -7.07
C GLU A 139 15.66 -3.39 -6.18
N ILE A 140 14.76 -3.36 -5.19
CA ILE A 140 14.47 -4.50 -4.32
C ILE A 140 13.81 -5.64 -5.11
N ALA A 141 12.75 -5.35 -5.86
CA ALA A 141 12.00 -6.36 -6.59
C ALA A 141 12.82 -7.08 -7.68
N HIS A 142 13.80 -6.39 -8.27
CA HIS A 142 14.69 -6.97 -9.28
C HIS A 142 16.00 -7.53 -8.72
N SER A 143 16.21 -7.44 -7.41
CA SER A 143 17.46 -7.86 -6.75
C SER A 143 18.71 -7.33 -7.49
N SER A 144 18.59 -6.11 -8.03
CA SER A 144 19.63 -5.51 -8.87
C SER A 144 20.81 -4.98 -8.08
N LYS A 145 20.64 -4.84 -6.77
CA LYS A 145 21.66 -4.39 -5.81
C LYS A 145 21.67 -5.31 -4.60
N THR A 146 22.75 -5.24 -3.81
CA THR A 146 22.91 -6.04 -2.58
C THR A 146 22.25 -5.41 -1.36
N GLU A 147 22.06 -4.08 -1.36
CA GLU A 147 21.46 -3.33 -0.25
C GLU A 147 20.04 -3.81 0.13
N PRO A 148 19.18 -4.22 -0.81
CA PRO A 148 17.88 -4.78 -0.46
C PRO A 148 17.96 -6.04 0.39
N PHE A 149 19.04 -6.81 0.30
CA PHE A 149 19.23 -7.99 1.13
C PHE A 149 19.43 -7.66 2.62
N ALA A 150 19.73 -6.39 2.95
CA ALA A 150 19.74 -5.92 4.33
C ALA A 150 18.36 -6.06 5.03
N LEU A 151 17.26 -6.19 4.27
CA LEU A 151 15.94 -6.49 4.84
C LEU A 151 15.83 -7.92 5.39
N PHE A 152 16.73 -8.83 4.99
CA PHE A 152 16.84 -10.20 5.51
C PHE A 152 18.04 -10.38 6.44
N ALA A 153 18.89 -9.34 6.55
CA ALA A 153 20.16 -9.48 7.21
C ALA A 153 19.99 -9.40 8.73
N GLU A 154 20.62 -10.32 9.41
CA GLU A 154 20.83 -10.30 10.84
C GLU A 154 22.31 -9.99 11.10
N ASN A 155 22.59 -8.97 11.92
CA ASN A 155 23.95 -8.74 12.39
C ASN A 155 24.28 -9.83 13.42
N LEU A 156 25.10 -10.75 12.98
CA LEU A 156 25.77 -11.69 13.87
C LEU A 156 27.05 -11.01 14.39
N ASP A 157 27.47 -11.29 15.61
CA ASP A 157 28.65 -10.72 16.23
C ASP A 157 29.89 -10.75 15.29
N ASN A 158 30.70 -9.67 15.32
CA ASN A 158 31.98 -9.55 14.61
C ASN A 158 31.92 -9.45 13.07
N ASP A 159 31.21 -8.47 12.53
CA ASP A 159 31.15 -8.17 11.08
C ASP A 159 30.59 -9.32 10.21
N THR A 160 29.91 -10.29 10.82
CA THR A 160 29.27 -11.38 10.10
C THR A 160 27.81 -11.04 9.84
N ILE A 161 27.40 -11.08 8.57
CA ILE A 161 26.00 -10.91 8.16
C ILE A 161 25.37 -12.31 8.00
N GLY A 162 24.33 -12.59 8.78
CA GLY A 162 23.47 -13.75 8.59
C GLY A 162 22.22 -13.37 7.82
N TYR A 163 21.68 -14.31 7.04
CA TYR A 163 20.38 -14.14 6.38
C TYR A 163 19.36 -15.04 7.06
N SER A 164 18.26 -14.44 7.53
CA SER A 164 17.16 -15.21 8.14
C SER A 164 16.05 -15.44 7.11
N VAL A 165 15.51 -16.66 7.11
CA VAL A 165 14.28 -17.00 6.38
C VAL A 165 13.02 -16.72 7.20
N LEU A 166 13.19 -16.34 8.47
CA LEU A 166 12.10 -15.91 9.35
C LEU A 166 12.03 -14.38 9.35
N PRO A 167 10.82 -13.80 9.37
CA PRO A 167 10.68 -12.36 9.49
C PRO A 167 11.29 -11.86 10.80
N GLN A 168 11.98 -10.74 10.72
CA GLN A 168 12.64 -10.10 11.86
C GLN A 168 12.18 -8.65 11.97
N TYR A 169 11.77 -8.28 13.18
CA TYR A 169 11.43 -6.91 13.46
C TYR A 169 12.67 -6.00 13.39
N ASN A 170 12.54 -4.93 12.60
CA ASN A 170 13.50 -3.83 12.55
C ASN A 170 12.73 -2.51 12.57
N SER A 171 12.89 -1.73 13.63
CA SER A 171 12.15 -0.47 13.84
C SER A 171 12.27 0.50 12.67
N THR A 172 13.49 0.75 12.19
CA THR A 172 13.75 1.68 11.09
C THR A 172 13.04 1.27 9.79
N ASN A 173 13.13 0.01 9.44
CA ASN A 173 12.51 -0.51 8.21
C ASN A 173 10.98 -0.58 8.36
N THR A 174 10.49 -0.93 9.54
CA THR A 174 9.05 -1.02 9.82
C THR A 174 8.39 0.36 9.74
N ILE A 175 9.00 1.41 10.33
CA ILE A 175 8.43 2.76 10.26
C ILE A 175 8.46 3.32 8.83
N ALA A 176 9.48 2.98 8.05
CA ALA A 176 9.53 3.36 6.64
C ALA A 176 8.41 2.68 5.84
N ALA A 177 8.19 1.38 6.04
CA ALA A 177 7.09 0.64 5.40
C ALA A 177 5.71 1.19 5.81
N LEU A 178 5.48 1.44 7.10
CA LEU A 178 4.26 2.08 7.60
C LEU A 178 4.04 3.45 6.94
N GLY A 179 5.07 4.29 6.87
CA GLY A 179 4.99 5.60 6.25
C GLY A 179 4.64 5.53 4.76
N ASN A 180 5.25 4.62 4.02
CA ASN A 180 4.96 4.40 2.60
C ASN A 180 3.52 3.90 2.39
N HIS A 181 3.09 2.92 3.18
CA HIS A 181 1.76 2.35 3.13
C HIS A 181 0.66 3.40 3.39
N ILE A 182 0.84 4.24 4.41
CA ILE A 182 -0.06 5.34 4.73
C ILE A 182 -0.08 6.37 3.60
N GLN A 183 1.06 6.73 3.03
CA GLN A 183 1.13 7.66 1.90
C GLN A 183 0.35 7.13 0.69
N LEU A 184 0.54 5.86 0.33
CA LEU A 184 -0.17 5.21 -0.77
C LEU A 184 -1.68 5.16 -0.53
N PHE A 185 -2.10 4.88 0.70
CA PHE A 185 -3.49 4.93 1.09
C PHE A 185 -4.11 6.31 0.84
N PHE A 186 -3.49 7.40 1.31
CA PHE A 186 -4.03 8.75 1.11
C PHE A 186 -4.03 9.17 -0.37
N ASP A 187 -2.97 8.89 -1.13
CA ASP A 187 -2.93 9.16 -2.56
C ASP A 187 -4.07 8.44 -3.31
N PHE A 188 -4.36 7.20 -2.92
CA PHE A 188 -5.47 6.43 -3.49
C PHE A 188 -6.85 6.99 -3.05
N VAL A 189 -7.02 7.37 -1.80
CA VAL A 189 -8.27 7.98 -1.30
C VAL A 189 -8.61 9.27 -2.04
N ILE A 190 -7.62 10.12 -2.29
CA ILE A 190 -7.79 11.34 -3.10
C ILE A 190 -8.27 10.99 -4.51
N TYR A 191 -7.71 9.97 -5.13
CA TYR A 191 -8.19 9.48 -6.42
C TYR A 191 -9.65 9.01 -6.34
N MET A 192 -9.99 8.26 -5.30
CA MET A 192 -11.34 7.72 -5.09
C MET A 192 -12.40 8.81 -4.90
N PHE A 193 -12.08 9.94 -4.29
CA PHE A 193 -13.02 11.06 -4.18
C PHE A 193 -13.47 11.55 -5.56
N SER A 194 -12.53 11.79 -6.46
CA SER A 194 -12.84 12.21 -7.83
C SER A 194 -13.60 11.13 -8.60
N PHE A 195 -13.23 9.87 -8.40
CA PHE A 195 -13.88 8.75 -9.07
C PHE A 195 -15.33 8.57 -8.59
N GLN A 196 -15.59 8.66 -7.28
CA GLN A 196 -16.95 8.57 -6.71
C GLN A 196 -17.87 9.72 -7.19
N GLN A 197 -17.34 10.95 -7.26
CA GLN A 197 -18.11 12.10 -7.76
C GLN A 197 -18.62 11.90 -9.18
N ALA A 198 -17.90 11.15 -10.02
CA ALA A 198 -18.30 10.88 -11.39
C ALA A 198 -19.43 9.84 -11.52
N PHE A 199 -19.62 8.96 -10.52
CA PHE A 199 -20.51 7.80 -10.64
C PHE A 199 -21.62 7.73 -9.60
N ILE A 200 -21.47 8.38 -8.46
CA ILE A 200 -22.43 8.28 -7.36
C ILE A 200 -23.25 9.58 -7.32
N PRO A 201 -24.56 9.53 -7.63
CA PRO A 201 -25.42 10.71 -7.56
C PRO A 201 -25.42 11.33 -6.17
N ASN A 202 -25.27 12.65 -6.11
CA ASN A 202 -25.26 13.44 -4.86
C ASN A 202 -24.15 13.04 -3.88
N TYR A 203 -23.09 12.40 -4.35
CA TYR A 203 -21.94 12.11 -3.50
C TYR A 203 -21.30 13.44 -3.02
N SER A 204 -21.17 13.56 -1.71
CA SER A 204 -20.32 14.56 -1.05
C SER A 204 -19.19 13.86 -0.32
N ASN A 205 -18.03 14.44 -0.29
CA ASN A 205 -16.89 13.92 0.48
C ASN A 205 -16.90 14.37 1.95
N ASP A 206 -17.94 15.06 2.41
CA ASP A 206 -18.00 15.60 3.78
C ASP A 206 -17.97 14.47 4.83
N ASP A 207 -18.77 13.40 4.62
CA ASP A 207 -18.74 12.23 5.50
C ASP A 207 -17.38 11.51 5.48
N ASP A 208 -16.76 11.47 4.32
CA ASP A 208 -15.41 10.91 4.16
C ASP A 208 -14.36 11.76 4.88
N MET A 209 -14.49 13.07 4.86
CA MET A 209 -13.58 13.97 5.56
C MET A 209 -13.63 13.77 7.09
N GLU A 210 -14.79 13.44 7.66
CA GLU A 210 -14.90 13.09 9.07
C GLU A 210 -14.09 11.82 9.39
N ILE A 211 -14.22 10.78 8.56
CA ILE A 211 -13.45 9.53 8.72
C ILE A 211 -11.95 9.80 8.55
N ILE A 212 -11.56 10.57 7.54
CA ILE A 212 -10.16 10.93 7.28
C ILE A 212 -9.56 11.71 8.44
N ASN A 213 -10.28 12.68 8.99
CA ASN A 213 -9.83 13.44 10.16
C ASN A 213 -9.62 12.51 11.38
N ASN A 214 -10.52 11.55 11.61
CA ASN A 214 -10.37 10.57 12.67
C ASN A 214 -9.12 9.68 12.45
N LEU A 215 -8.85 9.25 11.21
CA LEU A 215 -7.64 8.50 10.86
C LEU A 215 -6.37 9.31 11.12
N ILE A 216 -6.36 10.60 10.76
CA ILE A 216 -5.23 11.51 11.00
C ILE A 216 -4.98 11.68 12.51
N GLU A 217 -6.01 11.91 13.30
CA GLU A 217 -5.88 12.05 14.76
C GLU A 217 -5.34 10.76 15.40
N LYS A 218 -5.85 9.60 14.99
CA LYS A 218 -5.31 8.31 15.47
C LYS A 218 -3.86 8.09 15.02
N GLY A 219 -3.53 8.49 13.80
CA GLY A 219 -2.16 8.43 13.29
C GLY A 219 -1.19 9.27 14.11
N LYS A 220 -1.58 10.48 14.49
CA LYS A 220 -0.78 11.34 15.41
C LYS A 220 -0.58 10.66 16.76
N LEU A 221 -1.62 10.04 17.32
CA LEU A 221 -1.52 9.29 18.58
C LEU A 221 -0.62 8.05 18.46
N SER A 222 -0.44 7.50 17.26
CA SER A 222 0.46 6.38 16.99
C SER A 222 1.94 6.79 16.87
N LYS A 223 2.26 8.08 17.04
CA LYS A 223 3.62 8.64 16.94
C LYS A 223 4.30 8.43 15.56
N LEU A 224 3.53 8.29 14.51
CA LEU A 224 4.04 8.13 13.16
C LEU A 224 4.26 9.50 12.53
N SER A 225 5.50 9.86 12.23
CA SER A 225 5.88 11.17 11.70
C SER A 225 5.27 11.51 10.34
N VAL A 226 4.77 10.52 9.61
CA VAL A 226 4.04 10.76 8.36
C VAL A 226 2.80 11.64 8.57
N PHE A 227 2.19 11.58 9.75
CA PHE A 227 1.02 12.38 10.11
C PHE A 227 1.33 13.82 10.54
N ASP A 228 2.58 14.16 10.77
CA ASP A 228 3.00 15.54 11.09
C ASP A 228 2.80 16.49 9.91
N ARG A 229 2.50 15.94 8.72
CA ARG A 229 2.27 16.69 7.47
C ARG A 229 0.80 17.05 7.22
N PHE A 230 -0.10 16.50 8.02
CA PHE A 230 -1.56 16.70 7.95
C PHE A 230 -2.04 17.47 9.20
#